data_9c5b55810e338a323a9757a5636b6ca0
#
_entry.id   9c5b55810e338a323a9757a5636b6ca0
#
_cell.length_a   1.000
_cell.length_b   1.000
_cell.length_c   1.000
_cell.angle_alpha   90.00
_cell.angle_beta   90.00
_cell.angle_gamma   90.00
#
_symmetry.space_group_name_H-M   'P 1'
#
loop_
_entity.id
_entity.type
_entity.pdbx_description
1 polymer ?
#
loop_
_entity_poly.entity_id
_entity_poly.type
_entity_poly.pdbx_seq_one_letter_code
_entity_poly.pdbx_strand_id
1 'polypeptide(L)' 'MKPINISRNIVSLSDFKNRASKMLNEVQSSHRPIVITQNGKAAAVLLAPADFDALTERARFIDAVEAGLADVQE' A
#
# COMPACT_ATOMS: atom_id res chain seq x y z
N MET A 1 -8.39 1.55 4.69
CA MET A 1 -7.55 2.20 3.68
C MET A 1 -8.37 2.58 2.48
N LYS A 2 -8.08 3.72 1.92
CA LYS A 2 -8.83 4.16 0.75
C LYS A 2 -8.32 3.48 -0.51
N PRO A 3 -9.17 3.33 -1.51
CA PRO A 3 -8.72 2.73 -2.77
C PRO A 3 -7.64 3.59 -3.42
N ILE A 4 -6.79 2.96 -4.21
CA ILE A 4 -5.76 3.66 -4.92
C ILE A 4 -6.39 4.41 -6.08
N ASN A 5 -6.08 5.68 -6.18
CA ASN A 5 -6.52 6.45 -7.33
C ASN A 5 -5.33 6.53 -8.28
N ILE A 6 -5.32 5.66 -9.24
CA ILE A 6 -4.17 5.49 -10.13
C ILE A 6 -3.79 6.79 -10.83
N SER A 7 -4.75 7.58 -11.22
CA SER A 7 -4.44 8.78 -11.97
C SER A 7 -3.84 9.88 -11.10
N ARG A 8 -3.95 9.78 -9.78
CA ARG A 8 -3.42 10.81 -8.90
C ARG A 8 -2.24 10.38 -8.07
N ASN A 9 -2.14 9.11 -7.80
CA ASN A 9 -1.17 8.59 -6.84
C ASN A 9 -0.02 7.85 -7.50
N ILE A 10 0.33 8.24 -8.69
CA ILE A 10 1.46 7.65 -9.40
C ILE A 10 2.59 8.64 -9.46
N VAL A 11 3.78 8.22 -9.09
CA VAL A 11 4.98 9.06 -9.20
C VAL A 11 6.08 8.24 -9.83
N SER A 12 7.01 8.89 -10.51
CA SER A 12 8.16 8.19 -11.05
C SER A 12 9.18 7.94 -9.96
N LEU A 13 10.06 6.98 -10.19
CA LEU A 13 11.14 6.71 -9.25
C LEU A 13 12.03 7.94 -9.05
N SER A 14 12.30 8.68 -10.12
CA SER A 14 13.10 9.89 -10.01
C SER A 14 12.46 10.91 -9.09
N ASP A 15 11.16 11.12 -9.25
CA ASP A 15 10.43 12.05 -8.38
C ASP A 15 10.45 11.56 -6.94
N PHE A 16 10.27 10.28 -6.74
CA PHE A 16 10.29 9.73 -5.39
C PHE A 16 11.64 9.96 -4.74
N LYS A 17 12.73 9.71 -5.47
CA LYS A 17 14.06 9.92 -4.92
C LYS A 17 14.27 11.36 -4.47
N ASN A 18 13.75 12.31 -5.25
CA ASN A 18 13.95 13.71 -4.95
C ASN A 18 13.06 14.23 -3.84
N ARG A 19 11.94 13.58 -3.59
CA ARG A 19 10.96 14.05 -2.63
C ARG A 19 10.50 12.98 -1.66
N ALA A 20 11.39 12.06 -1.35
CA ALA A 20 11.04 10.91 -0.52
C ALA A 20 10.45 11.30 0.82
N SER A 21 11.09 12.24 1.53
CA SER A 21 10.60 12.65 2.85
C SER A 21 9.21 13.24 2.78
N LYS A 22 8.97 14.07 1.77
CA LYS A 22 7.66 14.68 1.63
C LYS A 22 6.60 13.64 1.31
N MET A 23 6.93 12.69 0.44
CA MET A 23 5.99 11.64 0.07
C MET A 23 5.70 10.70 1.22
N LEU A 24 6.71 10.40 2.04
CA LEU A 24 6.48 9.60 3.23
C LEU A 24 5.50 10.29 4.17
N ASN A 25 5.68 11.59 4.37
CA ASN A 25 4.77 12.35 5.22
C ASN A 25 3.35 12.34 4.65
N GLU A 26 3.22 12.48 3.35
CA GLU A 26 1.92 12.47 2.71
C GLU A 26 1.20 11.15 2.90
N VAL A 27 1.93 10.06 2.71
CA VAL A 27 1.34 8.73 2.87
C VAL A 27 0.90 8.51 4.32
N GLN A 28 1.70 8.96 5.27
CA GLN A 28 1.39 8.76 6.68
C GLN A 28 0.20 9.62 7.12
N SER A 29 0.06 10.81 6.56
CA SER A 29 -1.02 11.69 6.97
C SER A 29 -2.31 11.45 6.20
N SER A 30 -2.22 11.13 4.92
CA SER A 30 -3.42 10.96 4.09
C SER A 30 -3.92 9.53 4.05
N HIS A 31 -3.09 8.57 4.40
CA HIS A 31 -3.42 7.14 4.33
C HIS A 31 -3.75 6.71 2.90
N ARG A 32 -3.15 7.35 1.92
CA ARG A 32 -3.34 6.99 0.52
C ARG A 32 -2.06 6.41 -0.04
N PRO A 33 -2.13 5.22 -0.61
CA PRO A 33 -0.94 4.61 -1.20
C PRO A 33 -0.43 5.42 -2.39
N ILE A 34 0.87 5.34 -2.63
CA ILE A 34 1.48 5.94 -3.79
C ILE A 34 2.13 4.83 -4.60
N VAL A 35 1.84 4.82 -5.90
CA VAL A 35 2.46 3.84 -6.80
C VAL A 35 3.71 4.47 -7.40
N ILE A 36 4.83 3.79 -7.26
CA ILE A 36 6.10 4.27 -7.79
C ILE A 36 6.38 3.51 -9.08
N THR A 37 6.62 4.25 -10.16
CA THR A 37 6.87 3.63 -11.45
C THR A 37 8.35 3.71 -11.83
N GLN A 38 8.77 2.76 -12.64
CA GLN A 38 10.11 2.73 -13.17
C GLN A 38 9.99 2.25 -14.61
N ASN A 39 10.53 3.03 -15.53
CA ASN A 39 10.45 2.71 -16.97
C ASN A 39 9.00 2.53 -17.43
N GLY A 40 8.12 3.37 -16.90
CA GLY A 40 6.72 3.34 -17.32
C GLY A 40 5.88 2.23 -16.72
N LYS A 41 6.45 1.45 -15.79
CA LYS A 41 5.72 0.34 -15.18
C LYS A 41 5.69 0.49 -13.68
N ALA A 42 4.63 0.02 -13.06
CA ALA A 42 4.54 0.03 -11.61
C ALA A 42 5.63 -0.88 -11.04
N ALA A 43 6.44 -0.32 -10.15
CA ALA A 43 7.55 -1.05 -9.55
C ALA A 43 7.36 -1.27 -8.07
N ALA A 44 6.64 -0.39 -7.39
CA ALA A 44 6.46 -0.51 -5.95
C ALA A 44 5.24 0.29 -5.52
N VAL A 45 4.76 0.00 -4.33
CA VAL A 45 3.66 0.76 -3.73
C VAL A 45 4.12 1.18 -2.34
N LEU A 46 3.95 2.47 -2.05
CA LEU A 46 4.33 3.02 -0.76
C LEU A 46 3.09 3.13 0.10
N LEU A 47 3.12 2.52 1.27
CA LEU A 47 2.01 2.54 2.23
C LEU A 47 2.52 2.92 3.60
N ALA A 48 1.67 3.56 4.38
CA ALA A 48 1.99 3.76 5.80
C ALA A 48 1.91 2.41 6.52
N PRO A 49 2.72 2.20 7.56
CA PRO A 49 2.72 0.91 8.25
C PRO A 49 1.35 0.49 8.78
N ALA A 50 0.59 1.43 9.31
CA ALA A 50 -0.75 1.10 9.82
C ALA A 50 -1.66 0.61 8.71
N ASP A 51 -1.53 1.19 7.52
CA ASP A 51 -2.36 0.78 6.38
C ASP A 51 -1.95 -0.60 5.90
N PHE A 52 -0.66 -0.89 5.92
CA PHE A 52 -0.17 -2.21 5.55
C PHE A 52 -0.70 -3.26 6.53
N ASP A 53 -0.65 -2.94 7.84
CA ASP A 53 -1.14 -3.86 8.86
C ASP A 53 -2.64 -4.13 8.66
N ALA A 54 -3.40 -3.11 8.33
CA ALA A 54 -4.83 -3.28 8.10
C ALA A 54 -5.10 -4.21 6.92
N LEU A 55 -4.30 -4.07 5.86
CA LEU A 55 -4.44 -4.95 4.71
C LEU A 55 -4.11 -6.39 5.05
N THR A 56 -3.04 -6.63 5.80
CA THR A 56 -2.65 -7.99 6.12
C THR A 56 -3.64 -8.64 7.08
N GLU A 57 -4.17 -7.89 8.03
CA GLU A 57 -5.17 -8.43 8.94
C GLU A 57 -6.44 -8.80 8.18
N ARG A 58 -6.83 -7.95 7.25
CA ARG A 58 -8.01 -8.22 6.46
C ARG A 58 -7.84 -9.46 5.59
N ALA A 59 -6.68 -9.60 4.98
CA ALA A 59 -6.37 -10.75 4.15
C ALA A 59 -6.39 -12.04 4.98
N ARG A 60 -5.81 -12.01 6.16
CA ARG A 60 -5.81 -13.17 7.02
C ARG A 60 -7.22 -13.58 7.44
N PHE A 61 -8.05 -12.59 7.74
CA PHE A 61 -9.42 -12.87 8.12
C PHE A 61 -10.18 -13.54 6.97
N ILE A 62 -10.03 -13.02 5.78
CA ILE A 62 -10.70 -13.59 4.61
C ILE A 62 -10.23 -15.01 4.35
N ASP A 63 -8.94 -15.25 4.44
CA ASP A 63 -8.40 -16.58 4.25
C ASP A 63 -8.97 -17.57 5.26
N ALA A 64 -9.06 -17.17 6.51
CA ALA A 64 -9.59 -18.05 7.54
C ALA A 64 -11.05 -18.40 7.26
N VAL A 65 -11.83 -17.43 6.82
CA VAL A 65 -13.24 -17.65 6.53
C VAL A 65 -13.40 -18.55 5.30
N GLU A 66 -12.63 -18.31 4.27
CA GLU A 66 -12.74 -19.11 3.06
C GLU A 66 -12.28 -20.54 3.26
N ALA A 67 -11.32 -20.74 4.12
CA ALA A 67 -10.86 -22.07 4.42
C ALA A 67 -11.83 -22.83 5.31
N GLY A 68 -12.81 -22.15 5.84
CA GLY A 68 -13.75 -22.79 6.73
C GLY A 68 -13.13 -23.18 8.04
N LEU A 69 -12.01 -22.59 8.36
CA LEU A 69 -11.32 -22.96 9.51
C LEU A 69 -11.04 -21.82 10.32
N ALA A 70 -11.43 -21.87 11.44
CA ALA A 70 -11.09 -20.86 12.31
C ALA A 70 -9.73 -21.00 12.83
N ASP A 71 -9.16 -22.12 12.74
CA ASP A 71 -7.97 -22.36 13.42
C ASP A 71 -6.82 -22.21 12.59
N VAL A 72 -6.74 -21.53 11.80
CA VAL A 72 -5.72 -21.38 11.08
C VAL A 72 -4.49 -21.35 11.72
N GLN A 73 -3.92 -21.63 12.07
CA GLN A 73 -2.88 -21.57 12.60
C GLN A 73 -1.94 -21.13 12.15
N GLU A 74 -1.54 -20.88 11.96
CA GLU A 74 -0.76 -20.47 11.69
C GLU A 74 -0.35 -20.12 11.76
#